data_8dc4612c7650d14d6356e46b7d760f44
#
_entry.id   8dc4612c7650d14d6356e46b7d760f44
#
_cell.length_a   1.000
_cell.length_b   1.000
_cell.length_c   1.000
_cell.angle_alpha   90.00
_cell.angle_beta   90.00
_cell.angle_gamma   90.00
#
_symmetry.space_group_name_H-M   'P 1'
#
loop_
_entity.id
_entity.type
_entity.pdbx_description
1 polymer ?
#
loop_
_entity_poly.entity_id
_entity_poly.type
_entity_poly.pdbx_seq_one_letter_code
_entity_poly.pdbx_strand_id
1 'polypeptide(L)'
;MSFSIPGIRRLITSEGMRYRALGATTLEISAVGFGTCQLRMVPQQQAIDTLKRGFALGVNFVHTAPDYEGAEDLVAQAVAESGRHVIVFTQGYGDRAHFEWLFETACLRAGKRTLDVFGIACVEDRESLGENVWSRDGIVEFLLEKKRDGRLRAIFAESHGTPDYIAKLIRSGVFDAVLLAYNSLGFHALSYFPEPPATFEDIKRNKLEIFPLARTHNVSLLLMKSLGGGLLCAGKAFVPHARFSNEREPLSAGTVLRHLLRDEGITAVVPGTASVDEAEENARAGFSPNRPRRKSYGADASEAVVTSSREMLGTLCTRCGHCDALCSRQLPVSWLFRDAYISTIRAETFETLDRLQYFHLHQDPGAPCGSCQNVTCACPHGIDIPAQLDRVHDVMLELRQRNLLPRTPQQIVEMQPTGPWQVRRIQDEVPRRLALGARATCRLWLENAGSRIWVATRPLAGPPGLHLVVRYGAQRQFVALRHDVEPATRTHFVFDITAPIARSEDVLKVYLSSVEDPTTAEEQPICEFLVETSA
;
A
#
# COMPACT_ATOMS: atom_id res chain seq x y z
N MET A 1 -40.40 -1.92 21.72
CA MET A 1 -40.26 -2.78 20.52
C MET A 1 -38.80 -2.69 20.08
N SER A 2 -38.08 -3.78 20.25
CA SER A 2 -36.67 -3.88 19.88
C SER A 2 -36.60 -4.21 18.41
N PHE A 3 -36.14 -3.27 17.59
CA PHE A 3 -35.83 -3.56 16.17
C PHE A 3 -34.51 -4.32 16.10
N SER A 4 -34.59 -5.61 15.83
CA SER A 4 -33.46 -6.45 15.49
C SER A 4 -33.11 -6.20 14.01
N ILE A 5 -31.93 -5.62 13.74
CA ILE A 5 -31.42 -5.47 12.38
C ILE A 5 -30.91 -6.84 11.93
N PRO A 6 -31.44 -7.41 10.83
CA PRO A 6 -30.91 -8.68 10.30
C PRO A 6 -29.48 -8.48 9.81
N GLY A 7 -28.57 -9.36 10.23
CA GLY A 7 -27.20 -9.43 9.71
C GLY A 7 -26.08 -9.14 10.71
N ILE A 8 -26.35 -8.65 11.91
CA ILE A 8 -25.31 -8.45 12.93
C ILE A 8 -25.40 -9.55 13.98
N ARG A 9 -24.86 -10.74 13.72
CA ARG A 9 -24.50 -11.68 14.78
C ARG A 9 -23.22 -11.17 15.45
N ARG A 10 -23.33 -10.72 16.69
CA ARG A 10 -22.18 -10.38 17.53
C ARG A 10 -21.64 -11.68 18.14
N LEU A 11 -20.67 -12.31 17.51
CA LEU A 11 -19.83 -13.27 18.21
C LEU A 11 -18.82 -12.48 19.05
N ILE A 12 -18.87 -12.65 20.35
CA ILE A 12 -17.86 -12.14 21.29
C ILE A 12 -17.01 -13.34 21.68
N THR A 13 -15.73 -13.32 21.32
CA THR A 13 -14.76 -14.31 21.82
C THR A 13 -14.50 -14.10 23.31
N SER A 14 -13.86 -15.06 23.95
CA SER A 14 -13.40 -14.94 25.33
C SER A 14 -12.49 -13.72 25.58
N GLU A 15 -11.95 -13.13 24.51
CA GLU A 15 -11.07 -11.96 24.55
C GLU A 15 -11.75 -10.64 24.18
N GLY A 16 -13.05 -10.67 23.88
CA GLY A 16 -13.86 -9.46 23.64
C GLY A 16 -13.78 -8.88 22.22
N MET A 17 -13.07 -9.50 21.27
CA MET A 17 -13.03 -9.07 19.87
C MET A 17 -14.44 -9.09 19.26
N ARG A 18 -14.79 -8.02 18.55
CA ARG A 18 -16.04 -7.92 17.78
C ARG A 18 -15.83 -8.50 16.38
N TYR A 19 -16.80 -9.28 15.94
CA TYR A 19 -16.84 -9.80 14.57
C TYR A 19 -18.05 -9.24 13.83
N ARG A 20 -17.92 -9.11 12.51
CA ARG A 20 -18.98 -8.61 11.62
C ARG A 20 -19.00 -9.45 10.35
N ALA A 21 -20.18 -9.64 9.79
CA ALA A 21 -20.33 -10.32 8.51
C ALA A 21 -19.58 -9.57 7.39
N LEU A 22 -18.96 -10.32 6.50
CA LEU A 22 -18.31 -9.79 5.30
C LEU A 22 -19.34 -9.75 4.17
N GLY A 23 -19.90 -8.59 3.91
CA GLY A 23 -20.92 -8.42 2.89
C GLY A 23 -22.13 -9.33 3.11
N ALA A 24 -22.63 -9.90 2.03
CA ALA A 24 -23.71 -10.89 2.06
C ALA A 24 -23.22 -12.34 2.23
N THR A 25 -21.93 -12.54 2.50
CA THR A 25 -21.32 -13.87 2.63
C THR A 25 -21.55 -14.50 4.01
N THR A 26 -21.12 -15.75 4.17
CA THR A 26 -21.12 -16.45 5.47
C THR A 26 -19.82 -16.21 6.26
N LEU A 27 -18.90 -15.38 5.75
CA LEU A 27 -17.65 -15.05 6.43
C LEU A 27 -17.88 -14.00 7.49
N GLU A 28 -17.24 -14.17 8.64
CA GLU A 28 -17.18 -13.16 9.71
C GLU A 28 -15.75 -12.73 9.92
N ILE A 29 -15.52 -11.42 9.91
CA ILE A 29 -14.20 -10.81 10.13
C ILE A 29 -14.18 -9.99 11.42
N SER A 30 -13.03 -9.93 12.06
CA SER A 30 -12.79 -9.08 13.23
C SER A 30 -12.93 -7.60 12.87
N ALA A 31 -13.33 -6.77 13.83
CA ALA A 31 -13.45 -5.32 13.61
C ALA A 31 -12.10 -4.64 13.30
N VAL A 32 -10.99 -5.32 13.57
CA VAL A 32 -9.63 -4.90 13.20
C VAL A 32 -8.98 -6.04 12.43
N GLY A 33 -8.48 -5.74 11.25
CA GLY A 33 -7.53 -6.58 10.51
C GLY A 33 -6.17 -5.94 10.47
N PHE A 34 -5.15 -6.64 10.02
CA PHE A 34 -3.81 -6.09 9.90
C PHE A 34 -3.43 -5.87 8.44
N GLY A 35 -2.97 -4.64 8.12
CA GLY A 35 -2.27 -4.35 6.88
C GLY A 35 -0.81 -4.81 7.00
N THR A 36 -0.30 -5.46 5.97
CA THR A 36 1.00 -6.15 6.02
C THR A 36 2.10 -5.48 5.21
N CYS A 37 1.82 -4.35 4.55
CA CYS A 37 2.78 -3.64 3.72
C CYS A 37 4.08 -3.30 4.47
N GLN A 38 4.02 -3.00 5.77
CA GLN A 38 5.18 -2.66 6.60
C GLN A 38 5.97 -3.88 7.09
N LEU A 39 5.43 -5.10 7.01
CA LEU A 39 6.10 -6.31 7.50
C LEU A 39 7.40 -6.62 6.75
N ARG A 40 7.50 -6.20 5.49
CA ARG A 40 8.72 -6.31 4.69
C ARG A 40 9.90 -5.51 5.24
N MET A 41 9.64 -4.53 6.11
CA MET A 41 10.61 -3.56 6.63
C MET A 41 11.19 -3.96 7.98
N VAL A 42 10.67 -5.02 8.58
CA VAL A 42 11.11 -5.52 9.87
C VAL A 42 11.70 -6.91 9.73
N PRO A 43 12.53 -7.36 10.68
CA PRO A 43 13.06 -8.73 10.67
C PRO A 43 11.94 -9.76 10.56
N GLN A 44 12.17 -10.82 9.78
CA GLN A 44 11.18 -11.88 9.53
C GLN A 44 10.52 -12.41 10.80
N GLN A 45 11.31 -12.72 11.84
CA GLN A 45 10.77 -13.23 13.08
C GLN A 45 9.85 -12.23 13.79
N GLN A 46 10.22 -10.94 13.79
CA GLN A 46 9.36 -9.88 14.33
C GLN A 46 8.03 -9.80 13.58
N ALA A 47 8.05 -9.89 12.24
CA ALA A 47 6.83 -9.89 11.44
C ALA A 47 5.91 -11.05 11.81
N ILE A 48 6.46 -12.26 11.92
CA ILE A 48 5.72 -13.47 12.30
C ILE A 48 5.13 -13.34 13.70
N ASP A 49 5.94 -12.90 14.68
CA ASP A 49 5.49 -12.74 16.06
C ASP A 49 4.40 -11.67 16.18
N THR A 50 4.51 -10.59 15.42
CA THR A 50 3.49 -9.52 15.30
C THR A 50 2.16 -10.09 14.85
N LEU A 51 2.14 -10.85 13.75
CA LEU A 51 0.94 -11.47 13.21
C LEU A 51 0.35 -12.48 14.20
N LYS A 52 1.17 -13.39 14.73
CA LYS A 52 0.73 -14.42 15.69
C LYS A 52 0.14 -13.78 16.96
N ARG A 53 0.71 -12.67 17.41
CA ARG A 53 0.17 -11.93 18.56
C ARG A 53 -1.23 -11.39 18.27
N GLY A 54 -1.43 -10.78 17.08
CA GLY A 54 -2.76 -10.33 16.66
C GLY A 54 -3.78 -11.46 16.57
N PHE A 55 -3.39 -12.59 15.97
CA PHE A 55 -4.25 -13.77 15.88
C PHE A 55 -4.61 -14.33 17.26
N ALA A 56 -3.67 -14.31 18.21
CA ALA A 56 -3.93 -14.70 19.60
C ALA A 56 -4.96 -13.77 20.27
N LEU A 57 -5.00 -12.50 19.90
CA LEU A 57 -5.95 -11.51 20.40
C LEU A 57 -7.30 -11.50 19.65
N GLY A 58 -7.50 -12.43 18.71
CA GLY A 58 -8.77 -12.60 18.02
C GLY A 58 -8.86 -11.86 16.67
N VAL A 59 -7.78 -11.24 16.19
CA VAL A 59 -7.70 -10.79 14.79
C VAL A 59 -7.76 -12.03 13.90
N ASN A 60 -8.73 -12.10 13.00
CA ASN A 60 -8.95 -13.26 12.13
C ASN A 60 -8.82 -12.95 10.65
N PHE A 61 -8.36 -11.76 10.28
CA PHE A 61 -8.04 -11.46 8.90
C PHE A 61 -6.84 -10.50 8.77
N VAL A 62 -6.17 -10.60 7.64
CA VAL A 62 -5.08 -9.73 7.21
C VAL A 62 -5.30 -9.28 5.78
N HIS A 63 -4.83 -8.08 5.43
CA HIS A 63 -4.72 -7.63 4.06
C HIS A 63 -3.26 -7.61 3.63
N THR A 64 -2.98 -8.28 2.53
CA THR A 64 -1.67 -8.38 1.89
C THR A 64 -1.80 -8.22 0.38
N ALA A 65 -0.69 -8.13 -0.32
CA ALA A 65 -0.68 -8.04 -1.77
C ALA A 65 0.62 -8.63 -2.35
N PRO A 66 0.60 -9.09 -3.60
CA PRO A 66 1.78 -9.65 -4.26
C PRO A 66 2.96 -8.68 -4.38
N ASP A 67 2.68 -7.38 -4.43
CA ASP A 67 3.66 -6.30 -4.48
C ASP A 67 4.18 -5.85 -3.10
N TYR A 68 3.73 -6.48 -2.01
CA TYR A 68 4.28 -6.27 -0.66
C TYR A 68 5.43 -7.23 -0.36
N GLU A 69 6.36 -7.37 -1.24
CA GLU A 69 7.65 -8.07 -1.15
C GLU A 69 7.81 -9.06 0.01
N GLY A 70 7.47 -10.32 -0.24
CA GLY A 70 7.58 -11.39 0.75
C GLY A 70 6.55 -11.33 1.89
N ALA A 71 5.71 -10.29 1.99
CA ALA A 71 4.71 -10.21 3.06
C ALA A 71 3.68 -11.35 2.99
N GLU A 72 3.30 -11.78 1.79
CA GLU A 72 2.38 -12.92 1.65
C GLU A 72 2.97 -14.23 2.20
N ASP A 73 4.29 -14.44 2.06
CA ASP A 73 4.96 -15.63 2.57
C ASP A 73 5.08 -15.58 4.11
N LEU A 74 5.35 -14.38 4.66
CA LEU A 74 5.32 -14.14 6.11
C LEU A 74 3.93 -14.40 6.70
N VAL A 75 2.88 -13.96 6.00
CA VAL A 75 1.49 -14.22 6.38
C VAL A 75 1.20 -15.72 6.35
N ALA A 76 1.55 -16.41 5.27
CA ALA A 76 1.34 -17.85 5.14
C ALA A 76 2.04 -18.63 6.27
N GLN A 77 3.28 -18.26 6.58
CA GLN A 77 4.04 -18.87 7.68
C GLN A 77 3.38 -18.60 9.04
N ALA A 78 3.02 -17.34 9.34
CA ALA A 78 2.38 -16.97 10.60
C ALA A 78 1.02 -17.67 10.77
N VAL A 79 0.23 -17.81 9.71
CA VAL A 79 -1.04 -18.54 9.72
C VAL A 79 -0.80 -20.02 10.03
N ALA A 80 0.13 -20.66 9.33
CA ALA A 80 0.48 -22.07 9.56
C ALA A 80 0.95 -22.32 10.99
N GLU A 81 1.86 -21.50 11.51
CA GLU A 81 2.37 -21.62 12.87
C GLU A 81 1.34 -21.31 13.96
N SER A 82 0.37 -20.44 13.69
CA SER A 82 -0.66 -20.09 14.66
C SER A 82 -1.69 -21.19 14.89
N GLY A 83 -1.87 -22.10 13.94
CA GLY A 83 -2.92 -23.11 13.93
C GLY A 83 -4.35 -22.54 13.91
N ARG A 84 -4.51 -21.24 13.62
CA ARG A 84 -5.80 -20.56 13.60
C ARG A 84 -6.31 -20.38 12.18
N HIS A 85 -7.63 -20.35 12.02
CA HIS A 85 -8.24 -19.97 10.75
C HIS A 85 -8.17 -18.43 10.62
N VAL A 86 -7.39 -17.97 9.65
CA VAL A 86 -7.22 -16.55 9.31
C VAL A 86 -7.63 -16.36 7.86
N ILE A 87 -8.48 -15.37 7.62
CA ILE A 87 -8.93 -14.97 6.29
C ILE A 87 -7.87 -14.04 5.69
N VAL A 88 -7.24 -14.48 4.60
CA VAL A 88 -6.22 -13.68 3.92
C VAL A 88 -6.89 -12.95 2.76
N PHE A 89 -6.93 -11.63 2.85
CA PHE A 89 -7.28 -10.75 1.75
C PHE A 89 -6.01 -10.51 0.94
N THR A 90 -5.93 -11.13 -0.22
CA THR A 90 -4.91 -10.82 -1.22
C THR A 90 -5.56 -10.47 -2.54
N GLN A 91 -4.82 -9.92 -3.47
CA GLN A 91 -5.38 -9.26 -4.64
C GLN A 91 -4.54 -9.49 -5.89
N GLY A 92 -5.17 -9.31 -7.04
CA GLY A 92 -4.52 -9.34 -8.34
C GLY A 92 -4.56 -7.97 -9.02
N TYR A 93 -3.73 -7.82 -10.04
CA TYR A 93 -3.64 -6.65 -10.91
C TYR A 93 -3.16 -7.06 -12.31
N GLY A 94 -3.10 -6.11 -13.24
CA GLY A 94 -2.63 -6.35 -14.60
C GLY A 94 -3.73 -6.83 -15.54
N ASP A 95 -3.34 -7.51 -16.60
CA ASP A 95 -4.28 -8.14 -17.53
C ASP A 95 -4.90 -9.41 -16.95
N ARG A 96 -5.92 -9.97 -17.62
CA ARG A 96 -6.60 -11.18 -17.15
C ARG A 96 -5.65 -12.35 -16.94
N ALA A 97 -4.72 -12.61 -17.83
CA ALA A 97 -3.82 -13.76 -17.73
C ALA A 97 -2.90 -13.65 -16.50
N HIS A 98 -2.37 -12.46 -16.26
CA HIS A 98 -1.57 -12.17 -15.07
C HIS A 98 -2.43 -12.26 -13.79
N PHE A 99 -3.66 -11.77 -13.84
CA PHE A 99 -4.60 -11.82 -12.72
C PHE A 99 -4.96 -13.26 -12.34
N GLU A 100 -5.27 -14.11 -13.33
CA GLU A 100 -5.51 -15.55 -13.12
C GLU A 100 -4.31 -16.24 -12.47
N TRP A 101 -3.13 -15.92 -12.96
CA TRP A 101 -1.90 -16.46 -12.41
C TRP A 101 -1.67 -16.02 -10.95
N LEU A 102 -1.95 -14.77 -10.59
CA LEU A 102 -1.90 -14.30 -9.19
C LEU A 102 -2.90 -15.05 -8.31
N PHE A 103 -4.11 -15.32 -8.82
CA PHE A 103 -5.10 -16.11 -8.10
C PHE A 103 -4.63 -17.55 -7.83
N GLU A 104 -4.10 -18.24 -8.85
CA GLU A 104 -3.58 -19.59 -8.70
C GLU A 104 -2.37 -19.63 -7.74
N THR A 105 -1.52 -18.61 -7.81
CA THR A 105 -0.38 -18.48 -6.89
C THR A 105 -0.83 -18.28 -5.45
N ALA A 106 -1.86 -17.47 -5.22
CA ALA A 106 -2.45 -17.31 -3.89
C ALA A 106 -3.04 -18.62 -3.37
N CYS A 107 -3.69 -19.42 -4.24
CA CYS A 107 -4.16 -20.76 -3.89
C CYS A 107 -3.01 -21.70 -3.48
N LEU A 108 -1.93 -21.72 -4.25
CA LEU A 108 -0.73 -22.53 -3.95
C LEU A 108 -0.12 -22.14 -2.62
N ARG A 109 0.05 -20.83 -2.37
CA ARG A 109 0.59 -20.29 -1.13
C ARG A 109 -0.29 -20.65 0.08
N ALA A 110 -1.60 -20.62 -0.09
CA ALA A 110 -2.54 -21.04 0.94
C ALA A 110 -2.57 -22.56 1.16
N GLY A 111 -1.93 -23.35 0.31
CA GLY A 111 -2.02 -24.81 0.30
C GLY A 111 -3.44 -25.33 0.03
N LYS A 112 -4.26 -24.57 -0.68
CA LYS A 112 -5.68 -24.85 -0.93
C LYS A 112 -6.05 -24.56 -2.38
N ARG A 113 -7.07 -25.25 -2.87
CA ARG A 113 -7.64 -24.95 -4.20
C ARG A 113 -8.68 -23.82 -4.16
N THR A 114 -9.05 -23.36 -2.97
CA THR A 114 -10.11 -22.37 -2.75
C THR A 114 -9.58 -21.25 -1.87
N LEU A 115 -9.97 -20.02 -2.14
CA LEU A 115 -9.68 -18.85 -1.32
C LEU A 115 -10.96 -18.37 -0.63
N ASP A 116 -10.82 -17.92 0.61
CA ASP A 116 -11.92 -17.25 1.29
C ASP A 116 -12.21 -15.90 0.64
N VAL A 117 -11.16 -15.10 0.34
CA VAL A 117 -11.29 -13.78 -0.25
C VAL A 117 -10.18 -13.55 -1.26
N PHE A 118 -10.52 -12.98 -2.41
CA PHE A 118 -9.56 -12.46 -3.39
C PHE A 118 -10.13 -11.20 -4.04
N GLY A 119 -9.29 -10.24 -4.38
CA GLY A 119 -9.76 -8.95 -4.86
C GLY A 119 -8.97 -8.39 -6.01
N ILE A 120 -9.38 -7.18 -6.41
CA ILE A 120 -8.73 -6.38 -7.45
C ILE A 120 -8.01 -5.23 -6.77
N ALA A 121 -6.70 -5.08 -7.05
CA ALA A 121 -5.90 -3.97 -6.58
C ALA A 121 -6.21 -2.69 -7.35
N CYS A 122 -6.23 -1.57 -6.63
CA CYS A 122 -6.27 -0.22 -7.22
C CYS A 122 -7.36 -0.03 -8.27
N VAL A 123 -8.59 -0.48 -7.98
CA VAL A 123 -9.74 -0.28 -8.89
C VAL A 123 -10.17 1.17 -8.80
N GLU A 124 -9.77 1.95 -9.79
CA GLU A 124 -9.98 3.39 -9.83
C GLU A 124 -10.52 3.84 -11.19
N ASP A 125 -10.94 5.11 -11.29
CA ASP A 125 -11.45 5.74 -12.51
C ASP A 125 -10.33 6.07 -13.51
N ARG A 126 -9.36 5.17 -13.66
CA ARG A 126 -8.27 5.32 -14.62
C ARG A 126 -8.47 4.42 -15.83
N GLU A 127 -8.26 4.99 -17.02
CA GLU A 127 -8.38 4.29 -18.29
C GLU A 127 -7.52 3.03 -18.37
N SER A 128 -6.33 3.03 -17.77
CA SER A 128 -5.38 1.92 -17.86
C SER A 128 -5.78 0.65 -17.10
N LEU A 129 -6.72 0.76 -16.14
CA LEU A 129 -7.22 -0.38 -15.36
C LEU A 129 -8.69 -0.69 -15.65
N GLY A 130 -9.47 0.33 -16.10
CA GLY A 130 -10.92 0.24 -16.27
C GLY A 130 -11.35 -0.70 -17.40
N GLU A 131 -10.68 -0.69 -18.53
CA GLU A 131 -11.07 -1.48 -19.70
C GLU A 131 -10.96 -2.99 -19.44
N ASN A 132 -9.89 -3.44 -18.79
CA ASN A 132 -9.67 -4.87 -18.52
C ASN A 132 -10.50 -5.38 -17.34
N VAL A 133 -10.88 -4.51 -16.41
CA VAL A 133 -11.65 -4.90 -15.22
C VAL A 133 -13.09 -5.25 -15.59
N TRP A 134 -13.75 -4.39 -16.39
CA TRP A 134 -15.18 -4.45 -16.67
C TRP A 134 -15.53 -5.00 -18.05
N SER A 135 -14.54 -5.31 -18.89
CA SER A 135 -14.77 -5.85 -20.22
C SER A 135 -15.42 -7.22 -20.17
N ARG A 136 -16.06 -7.60 -21.26
CA ARG A 136 -16.46 -8.99 -21.50
C ARG A 136 -15.19 -9.85 -21.48
N ASP A 137 -15.23 -10.98 -20.78
CA ASP A 137 -14.08 -11.84 -20.50
C ASP A 137 -12.99 -11.15 -19.64
N GLY A 138 -13.34 -10.07 -18.92
CA GLY A 138 -12.44 -9.31 -18.06
C GLY A 138 -12.22 -9.94 -16.67
N ILE A 139 -11.56 -9.17 -15.81
CA ILE A 139 -11.19 -9.61 -14.45
C ILE A 139 -12.42 -9.86 -13.58
N VAL A 140 -13.45 -9.00 -13.67
CA VAL A 140 -14.69 -9.17 -12.90
C VAL A 140 -15.38 -10.47 -13.27
N GLU A 141 -15.46 -10.80 -14.56
CA GLU A 141 -16.09 -12.04 -15.01
C GLU A 141 -15.34 -13.27 -14.49
N PHE A 142 -14.00 -13.25 -14.55
CA PHE A 142 -13.16 -14.29 -13.95
C PHE A 142 -13.47 -14.50 -12.47
N LEU A 143 -13.55 -13.43 -11.68
CA LEU A 143 -13.84 -13.53 -10.25
C LEU A 143 -15.24 -14.11 -9.98
N LEU A 144 -16.23 -13.66 -10.77
CA LEU A 144 -17.59 -14.20 -10.67
C LEU A 144 -17.66 -15.68 -11.07
N GLU A 145 -16.88 -16.12 -12.06
CA GLU A 145 -16.71 -17.55 -12.39
C GLU A 145 -16.14 -18.32 -11.20
N LYS A 146 -15.03 -17.87 -10.62
CA LYS A 146 -14.42 -18.53 -9.45
C LYS A 146 -15.34 -18.57 -8.25
N LYS A 147 -16.19 -17.57 -8.07
CA LYS A 147 -17.21 -17.55 -7.01
C LYS A 147 -18.33 -18.56 -7.31
N ARG A 148 -18.80 -18.66 -8.55
CA ARG A 148 -19.80 -19.67 -8.97
C ARG A 148 -19.28 -21.10 -8.84
N ASP A 149 -18.01 -21.32 -9.18
CA ASP A 149 -17.34 -22.62 -9.11
C ASP A 149 -16.98 -23.04 -7.68
N GLY A 150 -17.25 -22.18 -6.69
CA GLY A 150 -16.91 -22.41 -5.29
C GLY A 150 -15.42 -22.34 -4.97
N ARG A 151 -14.61 -21.84 -5.90
CA ARG A 151 -13.17 -21.61 -5.69
C ARG A 151 -12.89 -20.31 -4.94
N LEU A 152 -13.84 -19.40 -4.87
CA LEU A 152 -13.76 -18.13 -4.19
C LEU A 152 -15.04 -17.87 -3.40
N ARG A 153 -14.95 -17.47 -2.12
CA ARG A 153 -16.13 -17.22 -1.28
C ARG A 153 -16.56 -15.75 -1.28
N ALA A 154 -15.61 -14.83 -1.36
CA ALA A 154 -15.87 -13.38 -1.37
C ALA A 154 -14.94 -12.63 -2.31
N ILE A 155 -15.47 -11.58 -2.94
CA ILE A 155 -14.74 -10.68 -3.84
C ILE A 155 -14.62 -9.31 -3.19
N PHE A 156 -13.42 -8.72 -3.19
CA PHE A 156 -13.26 -7.33 -2.76
C PHE A 156 -12.60 -6.46 -3.82
N ALA A 157 -12.83 -5.16 -3.72
CA ALA A 157 -12.08 -4.15 -4.46
C ALA A 157 -11.22 -3.34 -3.48
N GLU A 158 -9.94 -3.19 -3.76
CA GLU A 158 -9.13 -2.14 -3.16
C GLU A 158 -9.21 -0.90 -4.03
N SER A 159 -9.59 0.24 -3.44
CA SER A 159 -9.77 1.46 -4.19
C SER A 159 -9.26 2.69 -3.45
N HIS A 160 -8.52 3.51 -4.20
CA HIS A 160 -8.15 4.87 -3.82
C HIS A 160 -8.98 5.89 -4.64
N GLY A 161 -10.01 5.42 -5.34
CA GLY A 161 -10.87 6.25 -6.17
C GLY A 161 -11.72 7.24 -5.39
N THR A 162 -12.33 8.17 -6.12
CA THR A 162 -13.23 9.18 -5.55
C THR A 162 -14.44 8.56 -4.85
N PRO A 163 -15.16 9.30 -3.97
CA PRO A 163 -16.41 8.81 -3.40
C PRO A 163 -17.44 8.37 -4.44
N ASP A 164 -17.50 9.04 -5.60
CA ASP A 164 -18.38 8.63 -6.72
C ASP A 164 -17.99 7.27 -7.29
N TYR A 165 -16.68 7.03 -7.41
CA TYR A 165 -16.20 5.74 -7.88
C TYR A 165 -16.45 4.64 -6.85
N ILE A 166 -16.23 4.91 -5.57
CA ILE A 166 -16.60 3.99 -4.48
C ILE A 166 -18.09 3.65 -4.53
N ALA A 167 -18.96 4.66 -4.74
CA ALA A 167 -20.40 4.43 -4.90
C ALA A 167 -20.73 3.54 -6.11
N LYS A 168 -19.98 3.69 -7.22
CA LYS A 168 -20.11 2.82 -8.42
C LYS A 168 -19.73 1.39 -8.09
N LEU A 169 -18.60 1.16 -7.38
CA LEU A 169 -18.20 -0.18 -6.96
C LEU A 169 -19.28 -0.82 -6.08
N ILE A 170 -19.81 -0.09 -5.10
CA ILE A 170 -20.87 -0.60 -4.21
C ILE A 170 -22.13 -0.98 -5.01
N ARG A 171 -22.56 -0.13 -5.96
CA ARG A 171 -23.77 -0.40 -6.78
C ARG A 171 -23.59 -1.48 -7.82
N SER A 172 -22.37 -1.87 -8.14
CA SER A 172 -22.09 -2.89 -9.18
C SER A 172 -22.67 -4.28 -8.86
N GLY A 173 -22.89 -4.59 -7.59
CA GLY A 173 -23.34 -5.91 -7.14
C GLY A 173 -22.27 -7.01 -7.24
N VAL A 174 -21.03 -6.65 -7.58
CA VAL A 174 -19.92 -7.60 -7.74
C VAL A 174 -19.20 -7.86 -6.43
N PHE A 175 -18.95 -6.79 -5.67
CA PHE A 175 -18.05 -6.83 -4.52
C PHE A 175 -18.79 -7.07 -3.21
N ASP A 176 -18.30 -8.02 -2.42
CA ASP A 176 -18.74 -8.25 -1.05
C ASP A 176 -18.12 -7.24 -0.07
N ALA A 177 -16.97 -6.67 -0.45
CA ALA A 177 -16.30 -5.64 0.33
C ALA A 177 -15.56 -4.64 -0.56
N VAL A 178 -15.40 -3.42 -0.04
CA VAL A 178 -14.51 -2.39 -0.59
C VAL A 178 -13.53 -1.97 0.50
N LEU A 179 -12.24 -2.14 0.20
CA LEU A 179 -11.13 -1.62 1.00
C LEU A 179 -10.79 -0.23 0.48
N LEU A 180 -11.12 0.80 1.25
CA LEU A 180 -11.00 2.19 0.82
C LEU A 180 -10.14 3.03 1.78
N ALA A 181 -9.53 4.09 1.25
CA ALA A 181 -8.78 5.05 2.05
C ALA A 181 -9.73 6.03 2.75
N TYR A 182 -9.84 5.90 4.07
CA TYR A 182 -10.64 6.80 4.90
C TYR A 182 -10.06 6.91 6.31
N ASN A 183 -10.09 8.10 6.88
CA ASN A 183 -9.70 8.36 8.27
C ASN A 183 -10.52 9.52 8.87
N SER A 184 -10.14 9.97 10.06
CA SER A 184 -10.89 11.03 10.78
C SER A 184 -10.85 12.41 10.07
N LEU A 185 -9.97 12.62 9.10
CA LEU A 185 -9.94 13.83 8.28
C LEU A 185 -10.87 13.74 7.06
N GLY A 186 -11.30 12.55 6.68
CA GLY A 186 -12.19 12.32 5.54
C GLY A 186 -11.67 11.30 4.52
N PHE A 187 -12.35 11.21 3.38
CA PHE A 187 -11.97 10.32 2.29
C PHE A 187 -10.62 10.73 1.71
N HIS A 188 -9.76 9.75 1.51
CA HIS A 188 -8.43 9.88 0.90
C HIS A 188 -7.50 10.92 1.54
N ALA A 189 -7.91 11.55 2.64
CA ALA A 189 -7.04 12.48 3.36
C ALA A 189 -5.74 11.78 3.79
N LEU A 190 -4.60 12.40 3.52
CA LEU A 190 -3.27 11.85 3.77
C LEU A 190 -2.96 10.55 3.01
N SER A 191 -3.70 10.22 1.97
CA SER A 191 -3.37 9.10 1.08
C SER A 191 -2.30 9.53 0.06
N TYR A 192 -1.42 8.58 -0.33
CA TYR A 192 -0.48 8.80 -1.44
C TYR A 192 -1.15 8.69 -2.80
N PHE A 193 -2.24 7.98 -2.83
CA PHE A 193 -3.17 7.82 -3.93
C PHE A 193 -4.47 8.50 -3.53
N PRO A 194 -5.38 8.81 -4.42
CA PRO A 194 -5.38 8.50 -5.84
C PRO A 194 -4.54 9.48 -6.66
N GLU A 195 -4.36 9.15 -7.94
CA GLU A 195 -3.99 10.11 -8.97
C GLU A 195 -5.13 10.18 -9.99
N PRO A 196 -5.74 11.29 -10.20
CA PRO A 196 -5.52 12.58 -9.52
C PRO A 196 -5.82 12.50 -8.01
N PRO A 197 -5.22 13.38 -7.19
CA PRO A 197 -5.52 13.43 -5.76
C PRO A 197 -7.01 13.74 -5.53
N ALA A 198 -7.56 13.25 -4.42
CA ALA A 198 -8.91 13.58 -4.01
C ALA A 198 -9.09 15.09 -3.90
N THR A 199 -10.15 15.62 -4.47
CA THR A 199 -10.47 17.03 -4.38
C THR A 199 -10.88 17.42 -2.96
N PHE A 200 -10.93 18.71 -2.68
CA PHE A 200 -11.46 19.21 -1.42
C PHE A 200 -12.90 18.74 -1.16
N GLU A 201 -13.72 18.72 -2.18
CA GLU A 201 -15.11 18.26 -2.07
C GLU A 201 -15.18 16.76 -1.82
N ASP A 202 -14.31 15.95 -2.42
CA ASP A 202 -14.21 14.52 -2.13
C ASP A 202 -13.86 14.26 -0.67
N ILE A 203 -12.89 15.01 -0.12
CA ILE A 203 -12.48 14.87 1.28
C ILE A 203 -13.61 15.25 2.23
N LYS A 204 -14.37 16.29 1.91
CA LYS A 204 -15.55 16.71 2.65
C LYS A 204 -16.73 15.77 2.51
N ARG A 205 -16.79 15.08 1.40
CA ARG A 205 -17.90 14.19 1.07
C ARG A 205 -18.07 13.16 2.14
N ASN A 206 -19.22 13.18 2.68
CA ASN A 206 -19.42 12.69 3.98
C ASN A 206 -19.81 11.20 3.94
N LYS A 207 -19.44 10.53 5.00
CA LYS A 207 -19.88 9.19 5.35
C LYS A 207 -21.40 8.97 5.25
N LEU A 208 -22.22 10.04 5.28
CA LEU A 208 -23.68 9.97 5.19
C LEU A 208 -24.18 9.51 3.81
N GLU A 209 -23.36 9.59 2.76
CA GLU A 209 -23.71 9.07 1.43
C GLU A 209 -23.23 7.63 1.25
N ILE A 210 -21.94 7.39 1.47
CA ILE A 210 -21.27 6.13 1.13
C ILE A 210 -21.58 5.01 2.15
N PHE A 211 -21.58 5.34 3.44
CA PHE A 211 -21.77 4.31 4.47
C PHE A 211 -23.20 3.75 4.48
N PRO A 212 -24.27 4.57 4.37
CA PRO A 212 -25.61 4.02 4.20
C PRO A 212 -25.79 3.24 2.90
N LEU A 213 -25.17 3.71 1.80
CA LEU A 213 -25.21 3.01 0.51
C LEU A 213 -24.62 1.61 0.63
N ALA A 214 -23.45 1.47 1.24
CA ALA A 214 -22.81 0.17 1.46
C ALA A 214 -23.69 -0.77 2.28
N ARG A 215 -24.32 -0.27 3.34
CA ARG A 215 -25.27 -1.07 4.14
C ARG A 215 -26.46 -1.53 3.32
N THR A 216 -27.04 -0.65 2.50
CA THR A 216 -28.20 -0.98 1.67
C THR A 216 -27.85 -2.09 0.65
N HIS A 217 -26.64 -2.09 0.14
CA HIS A 217 -26.15 -3.08 -0.82
C HIS A 217 -25.46 -4.29 -0.17
N ASN A 218 -25.42 -4.38 1.17
CA ASN A 218 -24.70 -5.41 1.91
C ASN A 218 -23.22 -5.53 1.50
N VAL A 219 -22.56 -4.41 1.25
CA VAL A 219 -21.12 -4.35 0.95
C VAL A 219 -20.37 -3.91 2.20
N SER A 220 -19.37 -4.68 2.60
CA SER A 220 -18.51 -4.34 3.74
C SER A 220 -17.54 -3.23 3.38
N LEU A 221 -17.45 -2.21 4.24
CA LEU A 221 -16.42 -1.18 4.12
C LEU A 221 -15.25 -1.48 5.07
N LEU A 222 -14.08 -1.70 4.48
CA LEU A 222 -12.82 -1.89 5.18
C LEU A 222 -11.98 -0.62 5.00
N LEU A 223 -11.42 -0.09 6.08
CA LEU A 223 -10.70 1.17 6.01
C LEU A 223 -9.19 0.96 6.03
N MET A 224 -8.52 1.23 4.92
CA MET A 224 -7.08 1.46 4.88
C MET A 224 -6.74 2.93 5.13
N LYS A 225 -5.48 3.25 5.39
CA LYS A 225 -5.00 4.60 5.73
C LYS A 225 -5.72 5.21 6.95
N SER A 226 -6.29 4.37 7.79
CA SER A 226 -7.08 4.75 8.95
C SER A 226 -6.32 5.62 9.98
N LEU A 227 -4.99 5.52 10.01
CA LEU A 227 -4.10 6.34 10.83
C LEU A 227 -3.36 7.44 10.03
N GLY A 228 -3.70 7.63 8.74
CA GLY A 228 -3.07 8.62 7.89
C GLY A 228 -1.54 8.43 7.75
N GLY A 229 -1.08 7.18 7.67
CA GLY A 229 0.37 6.86 7.67
C GLY A 229 1.05 7.09 9.02
N GLY A 230 0.31 7.17 10.11
CA GLY A 230 0.80 7.46 11.46
C GLY A 230 0.65 8.94 11.86
N LEU A 231 0.35 9.83 10.92
CA LEU A 231 0.25 11.28 11.16
C LEU A 231 -0.82 11.64 12.18
N LEU A 232 -1.94 10.93 12.20
CA LEU A 232 -3.03 11.15 13.15
C LEU A 232 -2.64 10.83 14.60
N CYS A 233 -1.62 9.99 14.78
CA CYS A 233 -1.09 9.61 16.08
C CYS A 233 0.19 10.35 16.42
N ALA A 234 0.74 11.14 15.49
CA ALA A 234 1.96 11.89 15.68
C ALA A 234 1.75 12.99 16.72
N GLY A 235 2.52 12.94 17.77
CA GLY A 235 2.68 14.01 18.74
C GLY A 235 4.02 14.68 18.59
N LYS A 236 4.50 15.34 19.64
CA LYS A 236 5.82 16.00 19.70
C LYS A 236 6.99 15.07 19.35
N ALA A 237 6.83 13.75 19.48
CA ALA A 237 7.85 12.77 19.15
C ALA A 237 8.08 12.61 17.63
N PHE A 238 7.11 12.96 16.80
CA PHE A 238 7.28 13.04 15.35
C PHE A 238 7.85 14.39 14.98
N VAL A 239 9.15 14.45 15.05
CA VAL A 239 9.96 15.67 15.01
C VAL A 239 9.57 16.71 13.97
N PRO A 240 9.21 16.36 12.74
CA PRO A 240 8.87 17.38 11.76
C PRO A 240 7.42 17.85 11.81
N HIS A 241 6.50 17.01 12.28
CA HIS A 241 5.11 17.41 12.48
C HIS A 241 4.91 18.31 13.67
N ALA A 242 5.68 18.11 14.74
CA ALA A 242 5.70 19.04 15.87
C ALA A 242 6.10 20.47 15.46
N ARG A 243 6.84 20.63 14.35
CA ARG A 243 7.15 21.95 13.77
C ARG A 243 6.04 22.49 12.88
N PHE A 244 5.16 21.64 12.36
CA PHE A 244 4.05 22.04 11.49
C PHE A 244 2.72 22.16 12.21
N SER A 245 2.55 21.45 13.32
CA SER A 245 1.36 21.51 14.16
C SER A 245 1.62 22.31 15.40
N ASN A 246 0.61 23.02 15.88
CA ASN A 246 0.60 23.51 17.24
C ASN A 246 0.86 22.33 18.19
N GLU A 247 1.54 22.59 19.30
CA GLU A 247 1.83 21.60 20.32
C GLU A 247 0.55 20.89 20.78
N ARG A 248 0.33 19.70 20.29
CA ARG A 248 -0.80 18.87 20.69
C ARG A 248 -0.33 17.57 21.33
N GLU A 249 -1.14 17.06 22.21
CA GLU A 249 -0.90 15.73 22.76
C GLU A 249 -1.11 14.64 21.69
N PRO A 250 -0.25 13.63 21.61
CA PRO A 250 -0.38 12.53 20.67
C PRO A 250 -1.65 11.71 21.00
N LEU A 251 -2.37 11.32 19.97
CA LEU A 251 -3.46 10.36 20.09
C LEU A 251 -2.88 8.94 19.94
N SER A 252 -3.30 8.01 20.78
CA SER A 252 -2.97 6.61 20.57
C SER A 252 -3.68 6.06 19.34
N ALA A 253 -3.03 5.13 18.61
CA ALA A 253 -3.63 4.45 17.47
C ALA A 253 -4.95 3.78 17.86
N GLY A 254 -4.98 3.11 19.01
CA GLY A 254 -6.19 2.50 19.56
C GLY A 254 -7.33 3.50 19.78
N THR A 255 -7.05 4.76 20.11
CA THR A 255 -8.07 5.80 20.26
C THR A 255 -8.66 6.20 18.91
N VAL A 256 -7.82 6.44 17.91
CA VAL A 256 -8.26 6.79 16.55
C VAL A 256 -9.07 5.65 15.92
N LEU A 257 -8.57 4.41 16.00
CA LEU A 257 -9.25 3.24 15.45
C LEU A 257 -10.62 2.98 16.15
N ARG A 258 -10.70 3.12 17.47
CA ARG A 258 -11.97 3.01 18.20
C ARG A 258 -12.96 4.10 17.81
N HIS A 259 -12.48 5.32 17.55
CA HIS A 259 -13.33 6.40 17.06
C HIS A 259 -13.97 6.02 15.72
N LEU A 260 -13.18 5.55 14.75
CA LEU A 260 -13.67 5.11 13.45
C LEU A 260 -14.69 3.96 13.58
N LEU A 261 -14.35 2.94 14.37
CA LEU A 261 -15.20 1.76 14.60
C LEU A 261 -16.52 2.03 15.34
N ARG A 262 -16.77 3.26 15.82
CA ARG A 262 -18.08 3.68 16.35
C ARG A 262 -19.13 3.86 15.25
N ASP A 263 -18.69 4.13 14.04
CA ASP A 263 -19.59 4.22 12.90
C ASP A 263 -20.00 2.81 12.45
N GLU A 264 -21.29 2.55 12.49
CA GLU A 264 -21.84 1.24 12.11
C GLU A 264 -21.74 0.96 10.60
N GLY A 265 -21.45 1.99 9.80
CA GLY A 265 -21.17 1.83 8.37
C GLY A 265 -19.79 1.25 8.06
N ILE A 266 -18.87 1.25 9.03
CA ILE A 266 -17.53 0.70 8.90
C ILE A 266 -17.53 -0.75 9.38
N THR A 267 -17.19 -1.70 8.54
CA THR A 267 -17.11 -3.11 8.92
C THR A 267 -15.83 -3.39 9.70
N ALA A 268 -14.69 -2.93 9.23
CA ALA A 268 -13.40 -3.10 9.90
C ALA A 268 -12.41 -1.98 9.54
N VAL A 269 -11.39 -1.82 10.36
CA VAL A 269 -10.21 -1.01 10.07
C VAL A 269 -9.00 -1.91 9.82
N VAL A 270 -8.11 -1.48 8.90
CA VAL A 270 -6.92 -2.25 8.48
C VAL A 270 -5.67 -1.38 8.65
N PRO A 271 -5.25 -1.11 9.90
CA PRO A 271 -4.01 -0.39 10.16
C PRO A 271 -2.80 -1.22 9.75
N GLY A 272 -1.76 -0.55 9.22
CA GLY A 272 -0.43 -1.15 9.13
C GLY A 272 0.06 -1.54 10.51
N THR A 273 0.71 -2.71 10.62
CA THR A 273 1.11 -3.28 11.91
C THR A 273 2.45 -3.99 11.73
N ALA A 274 3.50 -3.52 12.40
CA ALA A 274 4.87 -3.99 12.20
C ALA A 274 5.59 -4.40 13.50
N SER A 275 4.95 -4.28 14.66
CA SER A 275 5.50 -4.73 15.95
C SER A 275 4.43 -5.38 16.81
N VAL A 276 4.87 -6.15 17.81
CA VAL A 276 3.98 -6.82 18.78
C VAL A 276 3.16 -5.80 19.57
N ASP A 277 3.75 -4.67 19.95
CA ASP A 277 3.06 -3.60 20.69
C ASP A 277 1.97 -2.95 19.83
N GLU A 278 2.25 -2.66 18.57
CA GLU A 278 1.26 -2.18 17.61
C GLU A 278 0.14 -3.21 17.40
N ALA A 279 0.49 -4.50 17.31
CA ALA A 279 -0.50 -5.57 17.17
C ALA A 279 -1.45 -5.60 18.38
N GLU A 280 -0.93 -5.45 19.58
CA GLU A 280 -1.75 -5.39 20.79
C GLU A 280 -2.64 -4.16 20.85
N GLU A 281 -2.09 -2.98 20.57
CA GLU A 281 -2.83 -1.74 20.59
C GLU A 281 -3.95 -1.73 19.55
N ASN A 282 -3.61 -2.10 18.30
CA ASN A 282 -4.53 -2.16 17.19
C ASN A 282 -5.65 -3.18 17.44
N ALA A 283 -5.31 -4.41 17.85
CA ALA A 283 -6.30 -5.46 18.13
C ALA A 283 -7.29 -5.03 19.23
N ARG A 284 -6.79 -4.43 20.33
CA ARG A 284 -7.64 -3.96 21.44
C ARG A 284 -8.63 -2.87 21.02
N ALA A 285 -8.40 -2.16 19.93
CA ALA A 285 -9.38 -1.21 19.40
C ALA A 285 -10.66 -1.91 18.92
N GLY A 286 -10.56 -3.17 18.49
CA GLY A 286 -11.67 -3.99 18.06
C GLY A 286 -12.49 -4.63 19.19
N PHE A 287 -12.06 -4.53 20.45
CA PHE A 287 -12.72 -5.17 21.57
C PHE A 287 -14.02 -4.49 21.96
N SER A 288 -15.00 -5.28 22.37
CA SER A 288 -16.18 -4.75 23.06
C SER A 288 -15.76 -4.23 24.42
N PRO A 289 -16.29 -3.08 24.87
CA PRO A 289 -16.05 -2.64 26.22
C PRO A 289 -16.67 -3.66 27.21
N ASN A 290 -15.85 -4.25 28.07
CA ASN A 290 -16.27 -5.27 29.04
C ASN A 290 -17.23 -4.78 30.13
N ARG A 291 -17.54 -3.52 30.18
CA ARG A 291 -18.59 -2.89 31.02
C ARG A 291 -19.15 -1.69 30.28
N PRO A 292 -20.43 -1.34 30.50
CA PRO A 292 -20.92 -0.03 30.11
C PRO A 292 -20.12 1.01 30.88
N ARG A 293 -18.97 1.44 30.29
CA ARG A 293 -18.17 2.55 30.84
C ARG A 293 -19.12 3.75 30.96
N ARG A 294 -19.02 4.46 32.08
CA ARG A 294 -19.70 5.76 32.26
C ARG A 294 -19.63 6.52 30.94
N LYS A 295 -20.78 7.02 30.50
CA LYS A 295 -20.96 7.67 29.19
C LYS A 295 -19.89 8.71 28.84
N SER A 296 -19.24 9.30 29.86
CA SER A 296 -18.21 10.32 29.72
C SER A 296 -16.93 9.85 29.05
N TYR A 297 -16.31 8.76 29.49
CA TYR A 297 -14.95 8.40 29.02
C TYR A 297 -14.86 8.03 27.51
N GLY A 298 -15.92 7.50 26.95
CA GLY A 298 -15.96 7.19 25.52
C GLY A 298 -16.30 8.41 24.65
N ALA A 299 -17.05 9.38 25.17
CA ALA A 299 -17.36 10.63 24.49
C ALA A 299 -16.11 11.51 24.44
N ASP A 300 -15.40 11.67 25.55
CA ASP A 300 -14.22 12.51 25.67
C ASP A 300 -13.09 12.08 24.70
N ALA A 301 -12.83 10.76 24.59
CA ALA A 301 -11.82 10.25 23.67
C ALA A 301 -12.21 10.46 22.19
N SER A 302 -13.49 10.37 21.85
CA SER A 302 -13.97 10.62 20.49
C SER A 302 -13.94 12.11 20.16
N GLU A 303 -14.25 12.96 21.13
CA GLU A 303 -14.17 14.41 21.01
C GLU A 303 -12.72 14.87 20.83
N ALA A 304 -11.77 14.25 21.54
CA ALA A 304 -10.35 14.50 21.34
C ALA A 304 -9.91 14.19 19.90
N VAL A 305 -10.38 13.09 19.29
CA VAL A 305 -10.08 12.78 17.89
C VAL A 305 -10.68 13.85 16.95
N VAL A 306 -11.93 14.24 17.17
CA VAL A 306 -12.59 15.26 16.33
C VAL A 306 -11.88 16.61 16.44
N THR A 307 -11.55 17.04 17.67
CA THR A 307 -10.83 18.30 17.91
C THR A 307 -9.45 18.26 17.27
N SER A 308 -8.67 17.20 17.52
CA SER A 308 -7.35 17.02 16.90
C SER A 308 -7.42 17.00 15.38
N SER A 309 -8.43 16.34 14.80
CA SER A 309 -8.61 16.31 13.33
C SER A 309 -8.91 17.71 12.77
N ARG A 310 -9.73 18.52 13.44
CA ARG A 310 -9.98 19.91 13.01
C ARG A 310 -8.74 20.78 13.07
N GLU A 311 -7.96 20.67 14.13
CA GLU A 311 -6.69 21.37 14.26
C GLU A 311 -5.69 20.95 13.17
N MET A 312 -5.65 19.66 12.85
CA MET A 312 -4.80 19.13 11.80
C MET A 312 -5.17 19.65 10.41
N LEU A 313 -6.46 19.79 10.10
CA LEU A 313 -6.90 20.33 8.81
C LEU A 313 -6.38 21.75 8.56
N GLY A 314 -6.17 22.54 9.61
CA GLY A 314 -5.56 23.88 9.52
C GLY A 314 -4.04 23.89 9.32
N THR A 315 -3.37 22.76 9.47
CA THR A 315 -1.89 22.66 9.44
C THR A 315 -1.36 21.58 8.53
N LEU A 316 -2.09 20.48 8.34
CA LEU A 316 -1.67 19.36 7.50
C LEU A 316 -2.36 19.41 6.14
N CYS A 317 -1.58 19.41 5.09
CA CYS A 317 -2.08 19.30 3.73
C CYS A 317 -2.74 17.93 3.51
N THR A 318 -4.02 17.93 3.13
CA THR A 318 -4.77 16.72 2.79
C THR A 318 -4.48 16.21 1.37
N ARG A 319 -3.67 16.95 0.60
CA ARG A 319 -3.34 16.67 -0.80
C ARG A 319 -4.54 16.78 -1.77
N CYS A 320 -5.50 17.62 -1.48
CA CYS A 320 -6.64 17.83 -2.37
C CYS A 320 -6.30 18.56 -3.70
N GLY A 321 -5.08 19.03 -3.89
CA GLY A 321 -4.62 19.68 -5.14
C GLY A 321 -5.22 21.04 -5.44
N HIS A 322 -6.15 21.54 -4.63
CA HIS A 322 -6.86 22.80 -4.91
C HIS A 322 -5.92 23.99 -5.11
N CYS A 323 -4.89 24.10 -4.27
CA CYS A 323 -3.91 25.19 -4.36
C CYS A 323 -2.94 25.05 -5.54
N ASP A 324 -2.73 23.86 -6.08
CA ASP A 324 -1.83 23.64 -7.22
C ASP A 324 -2.35 24.38 -8.46
N ALA A 325 -3.65 24.31 -8.71
CA ALA A 325 -4.30 25.00 -9.83
C ALA A 325 -4.31 26.52 -9.68
N LEU A 326 -4.16 27.04 -8.46
CA LEU A 326 -4.22 28.46 -8.16
C LEU A 326 -2.82 29.10 -8.02
N CYS A 327 -1.76 28.32 -8.01
CA CYS A 327 -0.41 28.83 -7.79
C CYS A 327 0.08 29.63 -8.98
N SER A 328 0.35 30.93 -8.79
CA SER A 328 0.88 31.82 -9.83
C SER A 328 2.25 31.39 -10.37
N ARG A 329 3.00 30.61 -9.59
CA ARG A 329 4.29 30.03 -9.98
C ARG A 329 4.17 28.62 -10.56
N GLN A 330 2.97 28.08 -10.68
CA GLN A 330 2.71 26.71 -11.15
C GLN A 330 3.44 25.63 -10.35
N LEU A 331 3.67 25.88 -9.06
CA LEU A 331 4.28 24.89 -8.19
C LEU A 331 3.26 23.81 -7.81
N PRO A 332 3.67 22.55 -7.77
CA PRO A 332 2.83 21.45 -7.27
C PRO A 332 2.84 21.45 -5.72
N VAL A 333 2.16 22.42 -5.14
CA VAL A 333 2.17 22.70 -3.69
C VAL A 333 1.78 21.47 -2.86
N SER A 334 0.76 20.75 -3.30
CA SER A 334 0.29 19.54 -2.61
C SER A 334 1.35 18.41 -2.60
N TRP A 335 2.18 18.35 -3.63
CA TRP A 335 3.30 17.41 -3.71
C TRP A 335 4.48 17.83 -2.85
N LEU A 336 4.77 19.13 -2.79
CA LEU A 336 5.81 19.66 -1.89
C LEU A 336 5.50 19.31 -0.43
N PHE A 337 4.24 19.45 -0.02
CA PHE A 337 3.81 19.03 1.32
C PHE A 337 3.90 17.52 1.50
N ARG A 338 3.49 16.74 0.48
CA ARG A 338 3.59 15.27 0.52
C ARG A 338 5.03 14.81 0.76
N ASP A 339 5.95 15.31 -0.05
CA ASP A 339 7.34 14.86 -0.01
C ASP A 339 8.00 15.22 1.32
N ALA A 340 7.66 16.40 1.86
CA ALA A 340 8.09 16.77 3.20
C ALA A 340 7.53 15.81 4.26
N TYR A 341 6.24 15.50 4.24
CA TYR A 341 5.63 14.60 5.22
C TYR A 341 6.20 13.19 5.14
N ILE A 342 6.38 12.65 3.93
CA ILE A 342 7.00 11.33 3.74
C ILE A 342 8.43 11.34 4.28
N SER A 343 9.22 12.35 3.92
CA SER A 343 10.62 12.48 4.37
C SER A 343 10.74 12.53 5.88
N THR A 344 9.74 13.05 6.55
CA THR A 344 9.76 13.25 8.00
C THR A 344 9.21 12.07 8.80
N ILE A 345 8.27 11.29 8.23
CA ILE A 345 7.68 10.13 8.91
C ILE A 345 8.54 8.89 8.72
N ARG A 346 9.24 8.81 7.59
CA ARG A 346 9.95 7.61 7.17
C ARG A 346 11.44 7.88 6.96
N ALA A 347 12.02 8.74 7.80
CA ALA A 347 13.42 9.17 7.69
C ALA A 347 14.42 8.01 7.56
N GLU A 348 14.05 6.81 7.99
CA GLU A 348 14.96 5.67 8.05
C GLU A 348 14.68 4.57 7.00
N THR A 349 13.54 4.55 6.31
CA THR A 349 13.12 3.31 5.64
C THR A 349 12.55 3.41 4.24
N PHE A 350 12.21 4.58 3.67
CA PHE A 350 11.58 4.60 2.35
C PHE A 350 12.04 5.70 1.41
N GLU A 351 12.27 5.26 0.17
CA GLU A 351 12.26 6.03 -1.06
C GLU A 351 13.05 7.34 -0.98
N THR A 352 14.36 7.19 -0.79
CA THR A 352 15.34 8.29 -0.86
C THR A 352 15.09 9.22 -2.06
N LEU A 353 14.52 8.68 -3.15
CA LEU A 353 14.19 9.43 -4.36
C LEU A 353 12.94 10.30 -4.22
N ASP A 354 11.90 9.88 -3.48
CA ASP A 354 10.74 10.75 -3.22
C ASP A 354 11.12 11.94 -2.36
N ARG A 355 12.11 11.78 -1.49
CA ARG A 355 12.67 12.88 -0.70
C ARG A 355 13.41 13.92 -1.53
N LEU A 356 13.96 13.51 -2.67
CA LEU A 356 14.65 14.39 -3.61
C LEU A 356 13.68 15.22 -4.45
N GLN A 357 12.48 14.74 -4.67
CA GLN A 357 11.49 15.43 -5.49
C GLN A 357 11.19 16.82 -4.91
N TYR A 358 11.21 16.98 -3.59
CA TYR A 358 10.97 18.27 -3.00
C TYR A 358 11.83 19.39 -3.61
N PHE A 359 13.18 19.25 -3.61
CA PHE A 359 14.09 20.25 -4.16
C PHE A 359 14.05 20.30 -5.68
N HIS A 360 13.65 19.24 -6.33
CA HIS A 360 13.52 19.17 -7.78
C HIS A 360 12.25 19.85 -8.27
N LEU A 361 11.15 19.70 -7.53
CA LEU A 361 9.84 20.24 -7.91
C LEU A 361 9.79 21.76 -7.89
N HIS A 362 10.53 22.45 -7.01
CA HIS A 362 10.49 23.91 -6.96
C HIS A 362 11.68 24.60 -7.63
N GLN A 363 12.72 23.89 -8.02
CA GLN A 363 13.88 24.34 -8.83
C GLN A 363 14.59 25.63 -8.33
N ASP A 364 14.31 26.08 -7.12
CA ASP A 364 14.84 27.30 -6.54
C ASP A 364 15.71 26.93 -5.34
N PRO A 365 16.91 27.52 -5.17
CA PRO A 365 17.73 27.30 -3.99
C PRO A 365 17.09 27.84 -2.70
N GLY A 366 16.11 28.75 -2.82
CA GLY A 366 15.37 29.33 -1.71
C GLY A 366 14.06 28.58 -1.40
N ALA A 367 13.30 29.11 -0.45
CA ALA A 367 11.98 28.59 -0.12
C ALA A 367 11.02 28.66 -1.32
N PRO A 368 10.11 27.70 -1.50
CA PRO A 368 9.23 27.64 -2.66
C PRO A 368 8.46 28.94 -2.93
N CYS A 369 8.03 29.62 -1.87
CA CYS A 369 7.28 30.89 -1.96
C CYS A 369 8.16 32.14 -1.82
N GLY A 370 9.46 32.03 -1.58
CA GLY A 370 10.36 33.16 -1.28
C GLY A 370 10.45 34.22 -2.38
N SER A 371 10.27 33.84 -3.64
CA SER A 371 10.22 34.75 -4.79
C SER A 371 8.81 35.03 -5.30
N CYS A 372 7.76 34.63 -4.58
CA CYS A 372 6.38 34.83 -5.00
C CYS A 372 5.93 36.27 -4.75
N GLN A 373 5.72 37.03 -5.83
CA GLN A 373 5.26 38.44 -5.77
C GLN A 373 3.75 38.56 -5.63
N ASN A 374 3.00 37.52 -6.04
CA ASN A 374 1.56 37.51 -6.03
C ASN A 374 1.05 36.16 -5.52
N VAL A 375 0.62 36.15 -4.27
CA VAL A 375 0.05 34.95 -3.63
C VAL A 375 -1.40 34.79 -4.10
N THR A 376 -1.62 33.93 -5.08
CA THR A 376 -2.96 33.59 -5.60
C THR A 376 -3.48 32.28 -5.07
N CYS A 377 -2.61 31.42 -4.54
CA CYS A 377 -3.00 30.15 -3.97
C CYS A 377 -3.80 30.33 -2.68
N ALA A 378 -4.82 29.52 -2.49
CA ALA A 378 -5.63 29.49 -1.29
C ALA A 378 -5.87 28.03 -0.87
N CYS A 379 -5.77 27.76 0.43
CA CYS A 379 -6.09 26.44 0.97
C CYS A 379 -7.54 26.42 1.48
N PRO A 380 -8.40 25.52 0.99
CA PRO A 380 -9.78 25.43 1.48
C PRO A 380 -9.89 24.98 2.93
N HIS A 381 -8.82 24.39 3.50
CA HIS A 381 -8.73 24.03 4.91
C HIS A 381 -8.10 25.12 5.79
N GLY A 382 -7.76 26.30 5.22
CA GLY A 382 -7.24 27.43 5.96
C GLY A 382 -5.73 27.39 6.24
N ILE A 383 -4.96 26.54 5.55
CA ILE A 383 -3.49 26.57 5.68
C ILE A 383 -2.95 27.87 5.05
N ASP A 384 -2.16 28.61 5.80
CA ASP A 384 -1.29 29.65 5.25
C ASP A 384 -0.17 28.99 4.46
N ILE A 385 -0.36 28.85 3.14
CA ILE A 385 0.52 28.08 2.26
C ILE A 385 1.96 28.63 2.26
N PRO A 386 2.19 29.96 2.07
CA PRO A 386 3.55 30.51 2.13
C PRO A 386 4.25 30.22 3.45
N ALA A 387 3.62 30.57 4.57
CA ALA A 387 4.21 30.37 5.89
C ALA A 387 4.47 28.89 6.20
N GLN A 388 3.59 28.00 5.75
CA GLN A 388 3.76 26.57 5.97
C GLN A 388 4.84 25.96 5.06
N LEU A 389 4.96 26.42 3.81
CA LEU A 389 6.03 25.98 2.91
C LEU A 389 7.41 26.48 3.35
N ASP A 390 7.49 27.67 3.95
CA ASP A 390 8.74 28.15 4.55
C ASP A 390 9.20 27.21 5.68
N ARG A 391 8.30 26.82 6.58
CA ARG A 391 8.60 25.84 7.63
C ARG A 391 9.00 24.47 7.08
N VAL A 392 8.29 24.01 6.05
CA VAL A 392 8.63 22.77 5.34
C VAL A 392 10.04 22.87 4.76
N HIS A 393 10.36 24.00 4.12
CA HIS A 393 11.66 24.22 3.52
C HIS A 393 12.79 24.18 4.55
N ASP A 394 12.63 24.82 5.69
CA ASP A 394 13.59 24.79 6.79
C ASP A 394 13.89 23.35 7.24
N VAL A 395 12.84 22.53 7.41
CA VAL A 395 13.00 21.12 7.77
C VAL A 395 13.71 20.32 6.68
N MET A 396 13.36 20.54 5.42
CA MET A 396 14.00 19.84 4.30
C MET A 396 15.48 20.26 4.16
N LEU A 397 15.81 21.53 4.41
CA LEU A 397 17.20 22.01 4.47
C LEU A 397 17.98 21.36 5.63
N GLU A 398 17.38 21.26 6.82
CA GLU A 398 18.01 20.59 7.97
C GLU A 398 18.31 19.12 7.66
N LEU A 399 17.34 18.37 7.10
CA LEU A 399 17.54 16.99 6.69
C LEU A 399 18.65 16.86 5.64
N ARG A 400 18.72 17.80 4.70
CA ARG A 400 19.78 17.86 3.70
C ARG A 400 21.16 18.16 4.31
N GLN A 401 21.24 19.09 5.26
CA GLN A 401 22.48 19.43 5.95
C GLN A 401 23.04 18.26 6.78
N ARG A 402 22.16 17.44 7.32
CA ARG A 402 22.53 16.20 8.05
C ARG A 402 22.90 15.05 7.11
N ASN A 403 22.96 15.25 5.80
CA ASN A 403 23.14 14.22 4.79
C ASN A 403 22.08 13.09 4.85
N LEU A 404 20.93 13.37 5.43
CA LEU A 404 19.77 12.47 5.42
C LEU A 404 18.98 12.56 4.12
N LEU A 405 19.26 13.59 3.31
CA LEU A 405 18.71 13.76 1.96
C LEU A 405 19.85 13.96 0.97
N PRO A 406 19.93 13.17 -0.08
CA PRO A 406 20.83 13.41 -1.19
C PRO A 406 20.51 14.73 -1.89
N ARG A 407 21.53 15.38 -2.45
CA ARG A 407 21.38 16.71 -3.05
C ARG A 407 20.79 16.70 -4.45
N THR A 408 21.06 15.63 -5.21
CA THR A 408 20.51 15.38 -6.54
C THR A 408 20.41 13.87 -6.78
N PRO A 409 19.59 13.40 -7.73
CA PRO A 409 19.58 11.98 -8.14
C PRO A 409 20.98 11.45 -8.49
N GLN A 410 21.79 12.27 -9.13
CA GLN A 410 23.16 11.91 -9.48
C GLN A 410 24.04 11.74 -8.24
N GLN A 411 23.86 12.58 -7.23
CA GLN A 411 24.57 12.46 -5.96
C GLN A 411 24.19 11.23 -5.15
N ILE A 412 22.95 10.70 -5.29
CA ILE A 412 22.60 9.39 -4.69
C ILE A 412 23.51 8.32 -5.28
N VAL A 413 23.67 8.33 -6.59
CA VAL A 413 24.53 7.34 -7.28
C VAL A 413 25.99 7.54 -6.88
N GLU A 414 26.45 8.78 -6.78
CA GLU A 414 27.83 9.13 -6.42
C GLU A 414 28.16 8.90 -4.93
N MET A 415 27.18 9.05 -4.03
CA MET A 415 27.35 8.77 -2.60
C MET A 415 27.26 7.30 -2.25
N GLN A 416 26.83 6.45 -3.17
CA GLN A 416 26.79 5.00 -2.94
C GLN A 416 28.23 4.43 -2.93
N PRO A 417 28.48 3.42 -2.11
CA PRO A 417 29.74 2.71 -2.14
C PRO A 417 30.04 2.23 -3.56
N THR A 418 31.27 2.41 -4.01
CA THR A 418 31.73 1.86 -5.30
C THR A 418 31.91 0.35 -5.19
N GLY A 419 31.56 -0.39 -6.23
CA GLY A 419 31.75 -1.83 -6.28
C GLY A 419 30.66 -2.52 -7.11
N PRO A 420 30.82 -3.80 -7.38
CA PRO A 420 29.84 -4.57 -8.12
C PRO A 420 28.53 -4.71 -7.34
N TRP A 421 27.44 -4.88 -8.06
CA TRP A 421 26.16 -5.23 -7.46
C TRP A 421 26.25 -6.61 -6.83
N GLN A 422 26.04 -6.69 -5.53
CA GLN A 422 26.01 -7.97 -4.82
C GLN A 422 24.57 -8.46 -4.73
N VAL A 423 24.31 -9.58 -5.37
CA VAL A 423 22.99 -10.17 -5.48
C VAL A 423 23.00 -11.55 -4.88
N ARG A 424 22.04 -11.85 -4.02
CA ARG A 424 21.78 -13.19 -3.53
C ARG A 424 20.44 -13.67 -4.10
N ARG A 425 20.45 -14.78 -4.85
CA ARG A 425 19.22 -15.46 -5.24
C ARG A 425 18.59 -16.11 -4.00
N ILE A 426 17.33 -15.84 -3.77
CA ILE A 426 16.57 -16.39 -2.65
C ILE A 426 15.74 -17.58 -3.12
N GLN A 427 14.99 -17.39 -4.20
CA GLN A 427 14.05 -18.36 -4.74
C GLN A 427 13.87 -18.13 -6.23
N ASP A 428 13.43 -19.15 -6.95
CA ASP A 428 13.01 -19.02 -8.34
C ASP A 428 11.79 -19.91 -8.63
N GLU A 429 10.98 -19.47 -9.57
CA GLU A 429 9.90 -20.20 -10.23
C GLU A 429 10.18 -20.18 -11.74
N VAL A 430 11.31 -20.70 -12.12
CA VAL A 430 11.73 -20.87 -13.52
C VAL A 430 11.48 -22.33 -13.92
N PRO A 431 10.66 -22.60 -14.92
CA PRO A 431 10.40 -23.97 -15.36
C PRO A 431 11.70 -24.61 -15.86
N ARG A 432 11.94 -25.85 -15.51
CA ARG A 432 13.09 -26.64 -15.98
C ARG A 432 12.78 -27.38 -17.27
N ARG A 433 11.49 -27.44 -17.67
CA ARG A 433 11.03 -28.03 -18.92
C ARG A 433 9.87 -27.23 -19.49
N LEU A 434 9.87 -27.03 -20.80
CA LEU A 434 8.79 -26.38 -21.54
C LEU A 434 8.50 -27.16 -22.82
N ALA A 435 7.23 -27.21 -23.21
CA ALA A 435 6.87 -27.68 -24.54
C ALA A 435 7.36 -26.72 -25.61
N LEU A 436 7.66 -27.22 -26.81
CA LEU A 436 8.09 -26.40 -27.93
C LEU A 436 7.09 -25.27 -28.20
N GLY A 437 7.57 -24.05 -28.31
CA GLY A 437 6.77 -22.85 -28.53
C GLY A 437 5.90 -22.42 -27.31
N ALA A 438 5.93 -23.14 -26.20
CA ALA A 438 5.17 -22.77 -25.02
C ALA A 438 5.73 -21.51 -24.36
N ARG A 439 4.81 -20.68 -23.85
CA ARG A 439 5.15 -19.50 -23.03
C ARG A 439 5.03 -19.87 -21.56
N ALA A 440 5.98 -19.39 -20.76
CA ALA A 440 5.92 -19.52 -19.30
C ALA A 440 6.28 -18.21 -18.63
N THR A 441 5.54 -17.88 -17.59
CA THR A 441 5.87 -16.77 -16.70
C THR A 441 6.82 -17.26 -15.62
N CYS A 442 7.93 -16.57 -15.46
CA CYS A 442 8.98 -16.88 -14.51
C CYS A 442 8.99 -15.85 -13.39
N ARG A 443 9.43 -16.28 -12.21
CA ARG A 443 9.70 -15.40 -11.08
C ARG A 443 11.07 -15.64 -10.53
N LEU A 444 11.68 -14.56 -10.07
CA LEU A 444 12.99 -14.60 -9.45
C LEU A 444 13.01 -13.67 -8.24
N TRP A 445 13.22 -14.22 -7.05
CA TRP A 445 13.41 -13.47 -5.81
C TRP A 445 14.89 -13.27 -5.58
N LEU A 446 15.25 -12.01 -5.44
CA LEU A 446 16.62 -11.58 -5.22
C LEU A 446 16.71 -10.77 -3.93
N GLU A 447 17.85 -10.86 -3.27
CA GLU A 447 18.21 -10.01 -2.15
C GLU A 447 19.36 -9.11 -2.55
N ASN A 448 19.27 -7.85 -2.22
CA ASN A 448 20.40 -6.93 -2.32
C ASN A 448 21.40 -7.26 -1.21
N ALA A 449 22.37 -8.11 -1.51
CA ALA A 449 23.41 -8.52 -0.57
C ALA A 449 24.57 -7.52 -0.48
N GLY A 450 24.52 -6.42 -1.25
CA GLY A 450 25.53 -5.37 -1.30
C GLY A 450 25.25 -4.23 -0.32
N SER A 451 26.06 -3.20 -0.43
CA SER A 451 25.93 -1.95 0.32
C SER A 451 25.29 -0.81 -0.50
N ARG A 452 25.01 -1.05 -1.78
CA ARG A 452 24.42 -0.06 -2.69
C ARG A 452 22.93 -0.27 -2.77
N ILE A 453 22.15 0.82 -2.81
CA ILE A 453 20.71 0.79 -3.10
C ILE A 453 20.51 0.45 -4.58
N TRP A 454 19.64 -0.49 -4.89
CA TRP A 454 19.18 -0.74 -6.24
C TRP A 454 18.08 0.26 -6.58
N VAL A 455 18.35 1.18 -7.47
CA VAL A 455 17.47 2.29 -7.80
C VAL A 455 16.50 1.91 -8.90
N ALA A 456 15.21 2.10 -8.70
CA ALA A 456 14.17 1.84 -9.68
C ALA A 456 14.18 2.88 -10.82
N THR A 457 13.85 2.44 -12.05
CA THR A 457 13.67 3.35 -13.19
C THR A 457 12.39 4.16 -13.03
N ARG A 458 12.48 5.47 -13.23
CA ARG A 458 11.32 6.38 -13.14
C ARG A 458 11.10 7.16 -14.44
N PRO A 459 9.82 7.36 -14.88
CA PRO A 459 9.53 7.94 -16.20
C PRO A 459 9.88 9.42 -16.39
N LEU A 460 10.15 10.21 -15.32
CA LEU A 460 10.10 11.67 -15.38
C LEU A 460 11.37 12.42 -14.96
N ALA A 461 12.54 11.83 -14.96
CA ALA A 461 13.84 12.45 -14.64
C ALA A 461 14.50 11.88 -13.37
N GLY A 462 15.10 10.73 -13.51
CA GLY A 462 16.02 10.16 -12.52
C GLY A 462 17.25 9.58 -13.21
N PRO A 463 18.27 9.18 -12.45
CA PRO A 463 19.36 8.39 -13.01
C PRO A 463 18.79 7.11 -13.62
N PRO A 464 19.47 6.52 -14.62
CA PRO A 464 19.05 5.25 -15.19
C PRO A 464 18.91 4.23 -14.06
N GLY A 465 17.70 3.70 -13.88
CA GLY A 465 17.41 2.71 -12.86
C GLY A 465 17.96 1.34 -13.23
N LEU A 466 18.02 0.46 -12.24
CA LEU A 466 18.41 -0.93 -12.46
C LEU A 466 17.32 -1.71 -13.17
N HIS A 467 17.75 -2.55 -14.08
CA HIS A 467 16.90 -3.48 -14.81
C HIS A 467 17.45 -4.90 -14.66
N LEU A 468 16.54 -5.86 -14.62
CA LEU A 468 16.90 -7.23 -14.87
C LEU A 468 16.92 -7.45 -16.39
N VAL A 469 18.03 -7.92 -16.92
CA VAL A 469 18.14 -8.32 -18.31
C VAL A 469 18.04 -9.84 -18.39
N VAL A 470 17.00 -10.32 -19.06
CA VAL A 470 16.72 -11.74 -19.20
C VAL A 470 17.04 -12.15 -20.65
N ARG A 471 17.87 -13.17 -20.81
CA ARG A 471 18.20 -13.77 -22.11
C ARG A 471 17.81 -15.24 -22.13
N TYR A 472 17.05 -15.65 -23.13
CA TYR A 472 16.69 -17.04 -23.37
C TYR A 472 16.62 -17.31 -24.87
N GLY A 473 17.53 -18.10 -25.38
CA GLY A 473 17.71 -18.26 -26.82
C GLY A 473 17.97 -16.91 -27.51
N ALA A 474 17.17 -16.59 -28.52
CA ALA A 474 17.23 -15.30 -29.22
C ALA A 474 16.46 -14.17 -28.50
N GLN A 475 15.72 -14.48 -27.43
CA GLN A 475 14.93 -13.52 -26.72
C GLN A 475 15.77 -12.72 -25.73
N ARG A 476 15.50 -11.42 -25.67
CA ARG A 476 16.08 -10.51 -24.69
C ARG A 476 14.96 -9.62 -24.14
N GLN A 477 14.83 -9.59 -22.84
CA GLN A 477 13.81 -8.80 -22.15
C GLN A 477 14.46 -7.94 -21.07
N PHE A 478 13.96 -6.71 -20.94
CA PHE A 478 14.30 -5.80 -19.85
C PHE A 478 13.14 -5.75 -18.87
N VAL A 479 13.41 -6.07 -17.62
CA VAL A 479 12.42 -6.02 -16.57
C VAL A 479 12.82 -4.93 -15.59
N ALA A 480 12.06 -3.83 -15.58
CA ALA A 480 12.34 -2.70 -14.73
C ALA A 480 12.15 -3.08 -13.25
N LEU A 481 13.03 -2.56 -12.41
CA LEU A 481 12.84 -2.58 -10.97
C LEU A 481 11.67 -1.65 -10.61
N ARG A 482 10.70 -2.14 -9.86
CA ARG A 482 9.46 -1.40 -9.56
C ARG A 482 9.63 -0.34 -8.48
N HIS A 483 10.56 -0.55 -7.57
CA HIS A 483 10.89 0.32 -6.44
C HIS A 483 12.35 0.12 -6.06
N ASP A 484 12.87 1.04 -5.27
CA ASP A 484 14.24 0.95 -4.78
C ASP A 484 14.39 -0.23 -3.80
N VAL A 485 15.52 -0.91 -3.85
CA VAL A 485 15.83 -2.05 -2.99
C VAL A 485 17.05 -1.73 -2.13
N GLU A 486 16.82 -1.51 -0.87
CA GLU A 486 17.85 -1.22 0.12
C GLU A 486 18.76 -2.43 0.37
N PRO A 487 19.98 -2.23 0.87
CA PRO A 487 20.83 -3.31 1.34
C PRO A 487 20.11 -4.25 2.31
N ALA A 488 20.37 -5.54 2.17
CA ALA A 488 19.77 -6.63 2.94
C ALA A 488 18.23 -6.77 2.78
N THR A 489 17.62 -6.07 1.83
CA THR A 489 16.20 -6.25 1.48
C THR A 489 16.03 -7.09 0.23
N ARG A 490 14.80 -7.59 0.04
CA ARG A 490 14.45 -8.52 -1.04
C ARG A 490 13.49 -7.86 -2.01
N THR A 491 13.60 -8.27 -3.26
CA THR A 491 12.64 -7.92 -4.32
C THR A 491 12.39 -9.12 -5.21
N HIS A 492 11.36 -9.05 -6.03
CA HIS A 492 11.12 -10.07 -7.03
C HIS A 492 10.89 -9.45 -8.41
N PHE A 493 11.25 -10.22 -9.41
CA PHE A 493 11.03 -9.90 -10.82
C PHE A 493 10.12 -10.94 -11.44
N VAL A 494 9.23 -10.48 -12.30
CA VAL A 494 8.32 -11.32 -13.07
C VAL A 494 8.59 -11.07 -14.55
N PHE A 495 8.82 -12.13 -15.32
CA PHE A 495 9.10 -12.04 -16.74
C PHE A 495 8.62 -13.29 -17.47
N ASP A 496 8.39 -13.17 -18.77
CA ASP A 496 7.95 -14.27 -19.58
C ASP A 496 9.07 -14.80 -20.45
N ILE A 497 9.10 -16.11 -20.63
CA ILE A 497 9.95 -16.76 -21.62
C ILE A 497 9.08 -17.57 -22.59
N THR A 498 9.52 -17.69 -23.84
CA THR A 498 8.88 -18.54 -24.84
C THR A 498 9.88 -19.58 -25.30
N ALA A 499 9.53 -20.85 -25.17
CA ALA A 499 10.37 -21.93 -25.63
C ALA A 499 10.60 -21.85 -27.15
N PRO A 500 11.80 -22.19 -27.64
CA PRO A 500 12.05 -22.34 -29.08
C PRO A 500 11.10 -23.34 -29.74
N ILE A 501 10.88 -23.19 -31.05
CA ILE A 501 10.07 -24.12 -31.83
C ILE A 501 10.86 -25.38 -32.25
N ALA A 502 12.17 -25.43 -31.98
CA ALA A 502 13.03 -26.59 -32.18
C ALA A 502 13.58 -27.05 -30.83
N ARG A 503 13.86 -28.36 -30.71
CA ARG A 503 14.47 -28.90 -29.48
C ARG A 503 15.82 -28.25 -29.23
N SER A 504 16.00 -27.68 -28.08
CA SER A 504 17.24 -27.09 -27.61
C SER A 504 17.38 -27.25 -26.11
N GLU A 505 18.60 -27.28 -25.64
CA GLU A 505 18.93 -27.04 -24.22
C GLU A 505 19.44 -25.61 -24.16
N ASP A 506 18.54 -24.67 -23.87
CA ASP A 506 18.90 -23.26 -23.75
C ASP A 506 19.09 -22.87 -22.31
N VAL A 507 20.15 -22.11 -22.06
CA VAL A 507 20.39 -21.52 -20.73
C VAL A 507 19.72 -20.17 -20.67
N LEU A 508 18.76 -20.04 -19.74
CA LEU A 508 18.20 -18.77 -19.36
C LEU A 508 19.24 -18.04 -18.49
N LYS A 509 19.70 -16.90 -18.96
CA LYS A 509 20.67 -16.05 -18.27
C LYS A 509 20.02 -14.78 -17.81
N VAL A 510 20.29 -14.41 -16.56
CA VAL A 510 19.75 -13.22 -15.92
C VAL A 510 20.89 -12.34 -15.46
N TYR A 511 20.82 -11.06 -15.81
CA TYR A 511 21.80 -10.05 -15.47
C TYR A 511 21.12 -8.90 -14.74
N LEU A 512 21.87 -8.16 -13.91
CA LEU A 512 21.44 -6.89 -13.33
C LEU A 512 22.24 -5.77 -14.01
N SER A 513 21.55 -4.81 -14.61
CA SER A 513 22.17 -3.73 -15.37
C SER A 513 21.61 -2.37 -15.00
N SER A 514 22.47 -1.35 -14.93
CA SER A 514 22.11 0.05 -14.66
C SER A 514 22.19 0.96 -15.88
N VAL A 515 22.44 0.42 -17.08
CA VAL A 515 22.77 1.21 -18.26
C VAL A 515 21.63 1.18 -19.26
N GLU A 516 21.31 2.33 -19.87
CA GLU A 516 20.37 2.43 -20.99
C GLU A 516 20.82 1.61 -22.21
N ASP A 517 22.14 1.41 -22.38
CA ASP A 517 22.71 0.48 -23.36
C ASP A 517 23.31 -0.74 -22.66
N PRO A 518 22.54 -1.83 -22.59
CA PRO A 518 22.93 -3.05 -21.88
C PRO A 518 23.98 -3.87 -22.61
N THR A 519 24.48 -3.45 -23.77
CA THR A 519 25.51 -4.20 -24.51
C THR A 519 26.87 -4.14 -23.82
N THR A 520 27.08 -3.18 -22.91
CA THR A 520 28.37 -2.94 -22.25
C THR A 520 28.49 -3.45 -20.80
N ALA A 521 27.39 -3.87 -20.17
CA ALA A 521 27.35 -4.24 -18.73
C ALA A 521 27.20 -5.73 -18.45
N GLU A 522 27.23 -6.60 -19.46
CA GLU A 522 26.89 -8.01 -19.33
C GLU A 522 28.12 -8.91 -19.11
N GLU A 523 28.96 -8.59 -18.14
CA GLU A 523 30.16 -9.39 -17.91
C GLU A 523 29.92 -10.72 -17.18
N GLN A 524 28.93 -10.79 -16.27
CA GLN A 524 28.58 -12.05 -15.58
C GLN A 524 27.08 -12.12 -15.23
N PRO A 525 26.39 -13.22 -15.55
CA PRO A 525 25.02 -13.43 -15.15
C PRO A 525 24.93 -13.60 -13.62
N ILE A 526 23.89 -12.98 -13.01
CA ILE A 526 23.59 -13.18 -11.60
C ILE A 526 22.93 -14.54 -11.33
N CYS A 527 22.23 -15.09 -12.34
CA CYS A 527 21.62 -16.41 -12.31
C CYS A 527 21.65 -17.07 -13.69
N GLU A 528 21.80 -18.39 -13.70
CA GLU A 528 21.63 -19.22 -14.89
C GLU A 528 20.69 -20.40 -14.59
N PHE A 529 19.83 -20.72 -15.54
CA PHE A 529 18.88 -21.82 -15.44
C PHE A 529 18.85 -22.63 -16.72
N LEU A 530 19.08 -23.92 -16.62
CA LEU A 530 18.90 -24.83 -17.76
C LEU A 530 17.41 -25.09 -17.97
N VAL A 531 16.91 -24.83 -19.17
CA VAL A 531 15.50 -25.05 -19.54
C VAL A 531 15.45 -25.99 -20.73
N GLU A 532 15.07 -27.25 -20.48
CA GLU A 532 14.92 -28.28 -21.49
C GLU A 532 13.63 -28.07 -22.29
N THR A 533 13.70 -28.16 -23.61
CA THR A 533 12.48 -28.16 -24.42
C THR A 533 12.08 -29.60 -24.78
N SER A 534 10.80 -29.94 -24.55
CA SER A 534 10.25 -31.26 -24.90
C SER A 534 9.15 -31.12 -25.95
N ALA A 535 8.96 -32.17 -26.75
CA ALA A 535 7.91 -32.20 -27.76
C ALA A 535 6.51 -32.22 -27.12
#